data_ec8073b60c5a693b1e0c866941d98a14
#
_entry.id   ec8073b60c5a693b1e0c866941d98a14
#
_cell.length_a   1.000
_cell.length_b   1.000
_cell.length_c   1.000
_cell.angle_alpha   90.00
_cell.angle_beta   90.00
_cell.angle_gamma   90.00
#
_symmetry.space_group_name_H-M   'P 1'
#
loop_
_entity.id
_entity.type
_entity.pdbx_description
1 polymer ?
#
loop_
_entity_poly.entity_id
_entity_poly.type
_entity_poly.pdbx_seq_one_letter_code
_entity_poly.pdbx_strand_id
1 'polypeptide(L)'
;MVGGDFYDNPKPYEQELAEQRAKIIKEGTLPKEQYLINDTARKQIIPHMLETMKQQNITYSVIDGFHIPEQYVRIITLDFQPWEIILASDGYPYLCTTLQESEEKLTWQRENDPLNIGQFKATKAFAKGNNSFDDRAYIRFKV
;
A
#
# COMPACT_ATOMS: atom_id res chain seq x y z
N MET A 1 -2.03 5.71 -12.38
CA MET A 1 -1.02 5.71 -13.45
C MET A 1 -1.62 6.43 -14.65
N VAL A 2 -0.87 7.29 -15.32
CA VAL A 2 -1.30 8.04 -16.50
C VAL A 2 -0.17 7.94 -17.52
N GLY A 3 -0.43 7.41 -18.71
CA GLY A 3 0.56 7.26 -19.78
C GLY A 3 1.83 6.46 -19.39
N GLY A 4 1.73 5.63 -18.37
CA GLY A 4 2.88 4.88 -17.80
C GLY A 4 3.48 5.50 -16.55
N ASP A 5 3.24 6.77 -16.28
CA ASP A 5 3.70 7.44 -15.06
C ASP A 5 2.85 7.06 -13.86
N PHE A 6 3.51 6.68 -12.77
CA PHE A 6 2.84 6.30 -11.54
C PHE A 6 2.64 7.50 -10.61
N TYR A 7 1.44 7.66 -10.12
CA TYR A 7 1.07 8.71 -9.17
C TYR A 7 0.54 8.05 -7.90
N ASP A 8 1.17 8.34 -6.79
CA ASP A 8 0.81 7.84 -5.48
C ASP A 8 0.71 9.00 -4.49
N ASN A 9 0.03 8.76 -3.38
CA ASN A 9 -0.07 9.68 -2.25
C ASN A 9 0.24 8.91 -0.95
N PRO A 10 1.51 8.50 -0.75
CA PRO A 10 1.89 7.70 0.39
C PRO A 10 1.72 8.49 1.69
N LYS A 11 1.32 7.82 2.74
CA LYS A 11 1.32 8.39 4.09
C LYS A 11 2.76 8.58 4.54
N PRO A 12 3.15 9.76 5.06
CA PRO A 12 4.55 10.09 5.36
C PRO A 12 5.25 9.11 6.30
N TYR A 13 4.51 8.45 7.18
CA TYR A 13 5.01 7.52 8.20
C TYR A 13 5.01 6.04 7.76
N GLU A 14 4.36 5.72 6.64
CA GLU A 14 4.05 4.32 6.29
C GLU A 14 5.31 3.51 6.02
N GLN A 15 6.27 4.09 5.31
CA GLN A 15 7.53 3.43 5.01
C GLN A 15 8.34 3.16 6.29
N GLU A 16 8.45 4.15 7.18
CA GLU A 16 9.18 4.00 8.45
C GLU A 16 8.59 2.87 9.30
N LEU A 17 7.26 2.86 9.45
CA LEU A 17 6.58 1.81 10.22
C LEU A 17 6.71 0.43 9.56
N ALA A 18 6.67 0.35 8.23
CA ALA A 18 6.89 -0.89 7.50
C ALA A 18 8.32 -1.42 7.71
N GLU A 19 9.32 -0.54 7.69
CA GLU A 19 10.72 -0.90 7.97
C GLU A 19 10.93 -1.33 9.41
N GLN A 20 10.33 -0.62 10.36
CA GLN A 20 10.38 -0.99 11.78
C GLN A 20 9.76 -2.37 12.01
N ARG A 21 8.57 -2.63 11.43
CA ARG A 21 7.94 -3.95 11.50
C ARG A 21 8.81 -5.04 10.87
N ALA A 22 9.36 -4.79 9.69
CA ALA A 22 10.24 -5.74 9.01
C ALA A 22 11.48 -6.07 9.84
N LYS A 23 12.07 -5.08 10.51
CA LYS A 23 13.20 -5.26 11.43
C LYS A 23 12.82 -6.15 12.61
N ILE A 24 11.70 -5.87 13.28
CA ILE A 24 11.21 -6.68 14.41
C ILE A 24 11.05 -8.16 14.00
N ILE A 25 10.50 -8.42 12.81
CA ILE A 25 10.33 -9.80 12.32
C ILE A 25 11.67 -10.46 11.99
N LYS A 26 12.61 -9.74 11.37
CA LYS A 26 13.92 -10.29 10.97
C LYS A 26 14.82 -10.59 12.17
N GLU A 27 14.76 -9.77 13.19
CA GLU A 27 15.54 -9.92 14.45
C GLU A 27 14.83 -10.79 15.50
N GLY A 28 13.54 -11.05 15.28
CA GLY A 28 12.72 -11.85 16.19
C GLY A 28 13.05 -13.34 16.16
N THR A 29 12.74 -14.02 17.25
CA THR A 29 12.99 -15.45 17.42
C THR A 29 11.80 -16.34 17.03
N LEU A 30 10.63 -15.73 16.76
CA LEU A 30 9.43 -16.47 16.39
C LEU A 30 9.53 -17.01 14.95
N PRO A 31 9.04 -18.25 14.71
CA PRO A 31 8.88 -18.75 13.34
C PRO A 31 8.04 -17.80 12.49
N LYS A 32 8.44 -17.60 11.24
CA LYS A 32 7.77 -16.66 10.30
C LYS A 32 6.28 -16.96 10.15
N GLU A 33 5.90 -18.22 10.15
CA GLU A 33 4.52 -18.68 10.02
C GLU A 33 3.61 -18.20 11.16
N GLN A 34 4.18 -17.96 12.32
CA GLN A 34 3.42 -17.45 13.47
C GLN A 34 3.00 -15.99 13.27
N TYR A 35 3.79 -15.18 12.56
CA TYR A 35 3.41 -13.81 12.23
C TYR A 35 2.24 -13.75 11.25
N LEU A 36 2.05 -14.76 10.38
CA LEU A 36 0.87 -14.85 9.49
C LEU A 36 -0.42 -15.15 10.25
N ILE A 37 -0.33 -15.74 11.44
CA ILE A 37 -1.48 -16.06 12.30
C ILE A 37 -1.73 -14.94 13.31
N ASN A 38 -0.65 -14.42 13.90
CA ASN A 38 -0.70 -13.37 14.90
C ASN A 38 0.50 -12.45 14.75
N ASP A 39 0.32 -11.37 14.03
CA ASP A 39 1.38 -10.40 13.73
C ASP A 39 1.71 -9.56 14.98
N THR A 40 2.55 -10.11 15.85
CA THR A 40 3.01 -9.42 17.05
C THR A 40 3.91 -8.23 16.74
N ALA A 41 4.60 -8.23 15.60
CA ALA A 41 5.38 -7.09 15.13
C ALA A 41 4.48 -5.92 14.73
N ARG A 42 3.35 -6.21 14.04
CA ARG A 42 2.33 -5.19 13.76
C ARG A 42 1.77 -4.59 15.04
N LYS A 43 1.48 -5.42 16.05
CA LYS A 43 0.98 -4.92 17.34
C LYS A 43 1.91 -3.93 18.00
N GLN A 44 3.22 -4.06 17.82
CA GLN A 44 4.21 -3.14 18.39
C GLN A 44 4.24 -1.78 17.68
N ILE A 45 3.92 -1.72 16.39
CA ILE A 45 3.90 -0.46 15.64
C ILE A 45 2.55 0.25 15.69
N ILE A 46 1.46 -0.42 16.07
CA ILE A 46 0.10 0.17 16.13
C ILE A 46 0.05 1.45 16.98
N PRO A 47 0.63 1.52 18.20
CA PRO A 47 0.58 2.75 18.98
C PRO A 47 1.16 3.95 18.25
N HIS A 48 2.30 3.78 17.57
CA HIS A 48 2.91 4.83 16.76
C HIS A 48 2.04 5.16 15.54
N MET A 49 1.49 4.16 14.86
CA MET A 49 0.56 4.35 13.74
C MET A 49 -0.65 5.20 14.15
N LEU A 50 -1.27 4.89 15.29
CA LEU A 50 -2.42 5.65 15.79
C LEU A 50 -2.07 7.09 16.14
N GLU A 51 -0.87 7.33 16.64
CA GLU A 51 -0.41 8.70 16.92
C GLU A 51 -0.20 9.49 15.63
N THR A 52 0.41 8.88 14.62
CA THR A 52 0.60 9.55 13.32
C THR A 52 -0.71 9.75 12.56
N MET A 53 -1.70 8.88 12.74
CA MET A 53 -3.05 9.06 12.15
C MET A 53 -3.76 10.32 12.66
N LYS A 54 -3.42 10.85 13.82
CA LYS A 54 -3.96 12.13 14.31
C LYS A 54 -3.55 13.32 13.44
N GLN A 55 -2.58 13.13 12.55
CA GLN A 55 -2.11 14.14 11.59
C GLN A 55 -2.86 14.10 10.24
N GLN A 56 -3.88 13.27 10.11
CA GLN A 56 -4.74 13.19 8.91
C GLN A 56 -5.38 14.55 8.64
N ASN A 57 -5.37 14.97 7.38
CA ASN A 57 -5.84 16.27 6.90
C ASN A 57 -5.20 17.50 7.60
N ILE A 58 -4.04 17.28 8.27
CA ILE A 58 -3.18 18.31 8.83
C ILE A 58 -1.83 18.34 8.10
N THR A 59 -1.16 17.19 8.01
CA THR A 59 0.16 17.08 7.36
C THR A 59 0.13 16.23 6.08
N TYR A 60 -0.92 15.46 5.86
CA TYR A 60 -1.16 14.67 4.65
C TYR A 60 -2.68 14.51 4.44
N SER A 61 -3.11 14.22 3.21
CA SER A 61 -4.53 14.08 2.89
C SER A 61 -5.05 12.67 3.02
N VAL A 62 -6.28 12.53 3.50
CA VAL A 62 -7.08 11.31 3.44
C VAL A 62 -8.53 11.66 3.11
N ILE A 63 -9.25 10.71 2.51
CA ILE A 63 -10.70 10.81 2.28
C ILE A 63 -11.39 10.07 3.43
N ASP A 64 -11.75 10.82 4.47
CA ASP A 64 -12.32 10.29 5.72
C ASP A 64 -13.68 10.89 6.08
N GLY A 65 -14.27 11.68 5.15
CA GLY A 65 -15.54 12.38 5.36
C GLY A 65 -15.38 13.79 5.94
N PHE A 66 -14.16 14.22 6.26
CA PHE A 66 -13.87 15.58 6.71
C PHE A 66 -13.25 16.43 5.60
N HIS A 67 -13.00 17.71 5.90
CA HIS A 67 -12.41 18.64 4.95
C HIS A 67 -10.97 18.23 4.58
N ILE A 68 -10.70 18.14 3.28
CA ILE A 68 -9.36 17.94 2.75
C ILE A 68 -8.76 19.31 2.40
N PRO A 69 -7.63 19.73 2.99
CA PRO A 69 -6.99 21.00 2.65
C PRO A 69 -6.60 21.04 1.16
N GLU A 70 -6.91 22.14 0.49
CA GLU A 70 -6.69 22.30 -0.97
C GLU A 70 -5.22 22.06 -1.39
N GLN A 71 -4.28 22.40 -0.53
CA GLN A 71 -2.85 22.18 -0.76
C GLN A 71 -2.45 20.73 -0.97
N TYR A 72 -3.28 19.77 -0.58
CA TYR A 72 -3.07 18.34 -0.79
C TYR A 72 -3.83 17.78 -2.00
N VAL A 73 -4.64 18.61 -2.67
CA VAL A 73 -5.34 18.22 -3.89
C VAL A 73 -4.36 18.33 -5.06
N ARG A 74 -4.05 17.20 -5.68
CA ARG A 74 -3.18 17.16 -6.86
C ARG A 74 -4.03 17.13 -8.12
N ILE A 75 -3.82 18.11 -9.00
CA ILE A 75 -4.45 18.18 -10.32
C ILE A 75 -3.41 17.85 -11.38
N ILE A 76 -3.73 16.92 -12.26
CA ILE A 76 -2.90 16.55 -13.41
C ILE A 76 -3.63 16.99 -14.65
N THR A 77 -3.03 17.95 -15.38
CA THR A 77 -3.57 18.42 -16.66
C THR A 77 -2.95 17.60 -17.78
N LEU A 78 -3.78 17.05 -18.65
CA LEU A 78 -3.38 16.26 -19.80
C LEU A 78 -3.56 17.11 -21.07
N ASP A 79 -2.66 16.97 -22.05
CA ASP A 79 -2.78 17.59 -23.36
C ASP A 79 -3.75 16.80 -24.26
N PHE A 80 -4.02 17.34 -25.47
CA PHE A 80 -4.95 16.76 -26.44
C PHE A 80 -4.32 15.58 -27.22
N GLN A 81 -3.96 14.53 -26.52
CA GLN A 81 -3.58 13.25 -27.13
C GLN A 81 -4.30 12.11 -26.42
N PRO A 82 -4.43 10.92 -27.04
CA PRO A 82 -5.02 9.79 -26.35
C PRO A 82 -4.19 9.37 -25.15
N TRP A 83 -4.77 9.48 -23.97
CA TRP A 83 -4.15 9.04 -22.74
C TRP A 83 -4.77 7.74 -22.25
N GLU A 84 -3.93 6.85 -21.76
CA GLU A 84 -4.36 5.68 -21.02
C GLU A 84 -4.25 5.96 -19.52
N ILE A 85 -5.37 5.77 -18.83
CA ILE A 85 -5.48 6.00 -17.40
C ILE A 85 -5.77 4.68 -16.69
N ILE A 86 -5.05 4.43 -15.61
CA ILE A 86 -5.26 3.29 -14.73
C ILE A 86 -5.46 3.83 -13.32
N LEU A 87 -6.60 3.47 -12.72
CA LEU A 87 -6.90 3.73 -11.32
C LEU A 87 -6.95 2.39 -10.59
N ALA A 88 -6.30 2.30 -9.46
CA ALA A 88 -6.30 1.10 -8.62
C ALA A 88 -6.25 1.47 -7.14
N SER A 89 -6.80 0.58 -6.32
CA SER A 89 -6.64 0.68 -4.87
C SER A 89 -5.28 0.13 -4.42
N ASP A 90 -4.93 0.35 -3.16
CA ASP A 90 -3.71 -0.12 -2.50
C ASP A 90 -3.65 -1.63 -2.28
N GLY A 91 -4.70 -2.36 -2.67
CA GLY A 91 -4.69 -3.81 -2.74
C GLY A 91 -3.70 -4.40 -3.74
N TYR A 92 -3.13 -3.55 -4.63
CA TYR A 92 -2.04 -3.91 -5.53
C TYR A 92 -0.72 -3.29 -5.08
N PRO A 93 0.15 -4.01 -4.32
CA PRO A 93 1.49 -3.55 -3.94
C PRO A 93 2.35 -3.13 -5.14
N TYR A 94 2.14 -3.79 -6.27
CA TYR A 94 2.77 -3.50 -7.56
C TYR A 94 1.69 -3.29 -8.62
N LEU A 95 1.41 -2.05 -8.93
CA LEU A 95 0.49 -1.70 -10.01
C LEU A 95 1.24 -1.76 -11.36
N CYS A 96 0.72 -2.54 -12.30
CA CYS A 96 1.23 -2.67 -13.65
C CYS A 96 0.25 -2.07 -14.66
N THR A 97 0.68 -1.99 -15.93
CA THR A 97 -0.12 -1.45 -17.03
C THR A 97 -1.30 -2.35 -17.41
N THR A 98 -1.26 -3.62 -17.01
CA THR A 98 -2.37 -4.55 -17.22
C THR A 98 -2.82 -5.14 -15.89
N LEU A 99 -4.12 -5.48 -15.81
CA LEU A 99 -4.67 -6.18 -14.66
C LEU A 99 -3.96 -7.53 -14.47
N GLN A 100 -3.72 -8.25 -15.56
CA GLN A 100 -3.06 -9.55 -15.51
C GLN A 100 -1.68 -9.47 -14.86
N GLU A 101 -0.83 -8.55 -15.28
CA GLU A 101 0.51 -8.36 -14.70
C GLU A 101 0.44 -7.95 -13.22
N SER A 102 -0.55 -7.13 -12.84
CA SER A 102 -0.76 -6.72 -11.44
C SER A 102 -1.16 -7.92 -10.58
N GLU A 103 -2.04 -8.80 -11.08
CA GLU A 103 -2.46 -10.05 -10.40
C GLU A 103 -1.32 -11.07 -10.31
N GLU A 104 -0.50 -11.20 -11.36
CA GLU A 104 0.68 -12.06 -11.36
C GLU A 104 1.70 -11.62 -10.31
N LYS A 105 1.97 -10.31 -10.22
CA LYS A 105 2.86 -9.74 -9.19
C LYS A 105 2.31 -9.89 -7.79
N LEU A 106 1.00 -9.69 -7.60
CA LEU A 106 0.36 -9.91 -6.31
C LEU A 106 0.47 -11.38 -5.87
N THR A 107 0.26 -12.30 -6.80
CA THR A 107 0.40 -13.74 -6.56
C THR A 107 1.85 -14.08 -6.19
N TRP A 108 2.80 -13.59 -6.95
CA TRP A 108 4.22 -13.77 -6.66
C TRP A 108 4.60 -13.23 -5.27
N GLN A 109 4.14 -12.02 -4.92
CA GLN A 109 4.39 -11.41 -3.60
C GLN A 109 3.85 -12.28 -2.47
N ARG A 110 2.61 -12.75 -2.60
CA ARG A 110 1.98 -13.63 -1.61
C ARG A 110 2.74 -14.94 -1.41
N GLU A 111 3.30 -15.51 -2.48
CA GLU A 111 4.01 -16.79 -2.43
C GLU A 111 5.45 -16.65 -1.94
N ASN A 112 6.13 -15.56 -2.28
CA ASN A 112 7.55 -15.37 -2.02
C ASN A 112 7.85 -14.48 -0.80
N ASP A 113 6.99 -13.54 -0.48
CA ASP A 113 7.14 -12.68 0.70
C ASP A 113 5.77 -12.38 1.36
N PRO A 114 5.08 -13.40 1.87
CA PRO A 114 3.75 -13.22 2.48
C PRO A 114 3.74 -12.32 3.72
N LEU A 115 4.90 -12.10 4.33
CA LEU A 115 5.07 -11.18 5.45
C LEU A 115 5.27 -9.74 5.04
N ASN A 116 5.53 -9.45 3.77
CA ASN A 116 5.84 -8.11 3.27
C ASN A 116 7.00 -7.44 4.05
N ILE A 117 8.13 -8.12 4.09
CA ILE A 117 9.35 -7.68 4.79
C ILE A 117 10.60 -7.69 3.89
N GLY A 118 10.43 -8.06 2.64
CA GLY A 118 11.47 -8.13 1.62
C GLY A 118 11.61 -6.83 0.82
N GLN A 119 11.43 -6.95 -0.48
CA GLN A 119 11.52 -5.82 -1.41
C GLN A 119 10.36 -4.84 -1.21
N PHE A 120 9.13 -5.34 -1.17
CA PHE A 120 7.98 -4.56 -0.73
C PHE A 120 7.78 -4.74 0.77
N LYS A 121 7.92 -3.65 1.52
CA LYS A 121 7.65 -3.66 2.95
C LYS A 121 6.30 -3.01 3.24
N ALA A 122 5.55 -3.61 4.15
CA ALA A 122 4.25 -3.08 4.56
C ALA A 122 4.03 -3.20 6.07
N THR A 123 3.10 -2.42 6.57
CA THR A 123 2.71 -2.42 7.98
C THR A 123 1.90 -3.65 8.39
N LYS A 124 1.55 -4.52 7.43
CA LYS A 124 0.83 -5.78 7.64
C LYS A 124 1.34 -6.89 6.71
N ALA A 125 1.12 -8.14 7.10
CA ALA A 125 1.30 -9.32 6.27
C ALA A 125 0.04 -9.60 5.43
N PHE A 126 0.14 -10.55 4.49
CA PHE A 126 -1.06 -11.20 3.96
C PHE A 126 -1.75 -11.97 5.09
N ALA A 127 -3.05 -11.78 5.25
CA ALA A 127 -3.81 -12.57 6.20
C ALA A 127 -3.91 -14.03 5.72
N LYS A 128 -3.76 -14.97 6.65
CA LYS A 128 -3.84 -16.40 6.32
C LYS A 128 -5.19 -16.73 5.68
N GLY A 129 -5.15 -17.34 4.50
CA GLY A 129 -6.33 -17.69 3.73
C GLY A 129 -6.84 -16.62 2.78
N ASN A 130 -6.31 -15.42 2.83
CA ASN A 130 -6.64 -14.37 1.86
C ASN A 130 -5.84 -14.56 0.56
N ASN A 131 -6.49 -14.24 -0.55
CA ASN A 131 -5.86 -14.19 -1.87
C ASN A 131 -5.46 -12.77 -2.28
N SER A 132 -5.64 -11.79 -1.40
CA SER A 132 -5.36 -10.38 -1.61
C SER A 132 -4.62 -9.77 -0.43
N PHE A 133 -3.87 -8.70 -0.70
CA PHE A 133 -3.19 -7.92 0.34
C PHE A 133 -4.19 -7.04 1.11
N ASP A 134 -5.09 -6.40 0.37
CA ASP A 134 -6.20 -5.58 0.85
C ASP A 134 -7.37 -5.69 -0.15
N ASP A 135 -8.46 -4.97 0.08
CA ASP A 135 -9.52 -4.82 -0.91
C ASP A 135 -8.95 -4.22 -2.18
N ARG A 136 -9.26 -4.82 -3.33
CA ARG A 136 -8.65 -4.42 -4.58
C ARG A 136 -9.67 -4.08 -5.65
N ALA A 137 -9.40 -2.95 -6.30
CA ALA A 137 -10.11 -2.50 -7.48
C ALA A 137 -9.09 -2.07 -8.54
N TYR A 138 -9.41 -2.28 -9.79
CA TYR A 138 -8.61 -1.88 -10.94
C TYR A 138 -9.54 -1.45 -12.06
N ILE A 139 -9.30 -0.27 -12.62
CA ILE A 139 -9.99 0.20 -13.82
C ILE A 139 -8.96 0.80 -14.78
N ARG A 140 -9.09 0.47 -16.06
CA ARG A 140 -8.26 1.01 -17.14
C ARG A 140 -9.16 1.53 -18.23
N PHE A 141 -8.89 2.75 -18.70
CA PHE A 141 -9.66 3.40 -19.75
C PHE A 141 -8.80 4.39 -20.54
N LYS A 142 -9.30 4.85 -21.68
CA LYS A 142 -8.68 5.88 -22.51
C LYS A 142 -9.53 7.14 -22.49
N VAL A 143 -8.88 8.28 -22.50
CA VAL A 143 -9.46 9.61 -22.65
C VAL A 143 -8.81 10.31 -23.83
#